data_bd6f5976c0ede2f03ba4d2e419aa9721
#
_entry.id   bd6f5976c0ede2f03ba4d2e419aa9721
#
_cell.length_a   1.000
_cell.length_b   1.000
_cell.length_c   1.000
_cell.angle_alpha   90.00
_cell.angle_beta   90.00
_cell.angle_gamma   90.00
#
_symmetry.space_group_name_H-M   'P 1'
#
loop_
_entity.id
_entity.type
_entity.pdbx_description
1 polymer ?
#
loop_
_entity_poly.entity_id
_entity_poly.type
_entity_poly.pdbx_seq_one_letter_code
_entity_poly.pdbx_strand_id
1 'polypeptide(L)'
;QRDAVRGWVTYNKNLASNQVIYLNVTSAANTDTTAFNATTPTSSVFSVGTSADTNQSSGTYVAYCFSEVAGYSKFGSYTGNGSTTGPVVTTGFKPAFVLIKKSSSSGTNWMMYDNTRNVANPANNVLTANTSNAEVTSTNQIDFNSDGFQITGSSGGVNTSGDTYIYMAFADTRDAQFNFDASGNKNNWTANNINSNASGDTTYDIMTDVPTLTDEDTANYAVLNPINKTGGTLSQANLYYYGGAGPTSYVAMSTIGMTEGKFYAEWLFESGTYSDVGLCKANVNLSNYLGGDANGWMYYNGDGNK
;
A
#
# COMPACT_ATOMS: atom_id res chain seq x y z
N GLN A 1 7.98 -17.72 -19.24
CA GLN A 1 7.93 -17.63 -20.71
C GLN A 1 6.52 -17.22 -21.14
N ARG A 2 6.40 -16.37 -22.18
CA ARG A 2 5.10 -15.91 -22.70
C ARG A 2 4.50 -16.83 -23.76
N ASP A 3 5.35 -17.52 -24.52
CA ASP A 3 4.98 -18.22 -25.74
C ASP A 3 4.69 -19.71 -25.53
N ALA A 4 4.98 -20.24 -24.35
CA ALA A 4 4.74 -21.62 -23.99
C ALA A 4 4.40 -21.78 -22.51
N VAL A 5 3.69 -22.87 -22.18
CA VAL A 5 3.40 -23.24 -20.79
C VAL A 5 4.71 -23.68 -20.13
N ARG A 6 5.16 -22.92 -19.15
CA ARG A 6 6.40 -23.14 -18.40
C ARG A 6 6.20 -22.87 -16.91
N GLY A 7 7.18 -23.30 -16.10
CA GLY A 7 7.22 -22.95 -14.69
C GLY A 7 7.41 -21.45 -14.46
N TRP A 8 6.74 -20.92 -13.45
CA TRP A 8 6.98 -19.55 -12.98
C TRP A 8 8.13 -19.58 -11.98
N VAL A 9 9.36 -19.59 -12.51
CA VAL A 9 10.56 -19.69 -11.69
C VAL A 9 10.77 -18.41 -10.90
N THR A 10 10.98 -18.55 -9.61
CA THR A 10 11.16 -17.44 -8.68
C THR A 10 12.51 -17.56 -7.97
N TYR A 11 13.30 -16.51 -7.99
CA TYR A 11 14.41 -16.29 -7.09
C TYR A 11 13.91 -15.64 -5.80
N ASN A 12 14.47 -16.00 -4.66
CA ASN A 12 14.26 -15.29 -3.41
C ASN A 12 15.61 -15.18 -2.67
N LYS A 13 15.92 -14.00 -2.14
CA LYS A 13 17.20 -13.72 -1.47
C LYS A 13 17.46 -14.58 -0.22
N ASN A 14 16.40 -15.18 0.35
CA ASN A 14 16.49 -16.06 1.52
C ASN A 14 16.66 -17.55 1.15
N LEU A 15 16.79 -17.86 -0.14
CA LEU A 15 17.22 -19.16 -0.65
C LEU A 15 18.70 -19.09 -1.03
N ALA A 16 19.35 -20.25 -1.12
CA ALA A 16 20.70 -20.30 -1.67
C ALA A 16 20.73 -19.83 -3.15
N SER A 17 21.84 -19.28 -3.62
CA SER A 17 21.94 -18.73 -5.00
C SER A 17 21.70 -19.78 -6.10
N ASN A 18 21.89 -21.06 -5.76
CA ASN A 18 21.62 -22.20 -6.64
C ASN A 18 20.23 -22.82 -6.43
N GLN A 19 19.35 -22.16 -5.69
CA GLN A 19 18.00 -22.64 -5.44
C GLN A 19 16.96 -21.73 -6.10
N VAL A 20 15.87 -22.38 -6.50
CA VAL A 20 14.67 -21.73 -7.04
C VAL A 20 13.43 -22.29 -6.37
N ILE A 21 12.34 -21.56 -6.47
CA ILE A 21 11.01 -21.99 -6.10
C ILE A 21 10.03 -21.58 -7.20
N TYR A 22 8.98 -22.35 -7.41
CA TYR A 22 8.04 -22.09 -8.49
C TYR A 22 6.72 -21.51 -7.95
N LEU A 23 6.29 -20.36 -8.49
CA LEU A 23 5.07 -19.69 -8.05
C LEU A 23 3.79 -20.46 -8.40
N ASN A 24 3.82 -21.27 -9.44
CA ASN A 24 2.63 -21.96 -9.98
C ASN A 24 2.43 -23.39 -9.47
N VAL A 25 3.24 -23.84 -8.49
CA VAL A 25 3.14 -25.19 -7.92
C VAL A 25 3.34 -25.19 -6.40
N THR A 26 3.08 -26.35 -5.77
CA THR A 26 3.21 -26.56 -4.32
C THR A 26 4.59 -27.07 -3.89
N SER A 27 5.54 -27.18 -4.80
CA SER A 27 6.88 -27.73 -4.51
C SER A 27 7.65 -26.85 -3.52
N ALA A 28 8.56 -27.48 -2.78
CA ALA A 28 9.59 -26.81 -2.00
C ALA A 28 10.62 -26.11 -2.90
N ALA A 29 11.50 -25.33 -2.28
CA ALA A 29 12.71 -24.87 -2.96
C ALA A 29 13.56 -26.05 -3.41
N ASN A 30 14.09 -25.98 -4.61
CA ASN A 30 14.93 -27.02 -5.18
C ASN A 30 16.21 -26.42 -5.79
N THR A 31 17.24 -27.24 -5.87
CA THR A 31 18.49 -26.84 -6.51
C THR A 31 18.31 -26.82 -8.03
N ASP A 32 18.54 -25.64 -8.62
CA ASP A 32 18.60 -25.43 -10.06
C ASP A 32 19.67 -24.39 -10.37
N THR A 33 20.81 -24.85 -10.84
CA THR A 33 21.93 -23.99 -11.22
C THR A 33 21.76 -23.37 -12.61
N THR A 34 20.73 -23.78 -13.35
CA THR A 34 20.51 -23.36 -14.74
C THR A 34 19.49 -22.25 -14.91
N ALA A 35 18.60 -22.04 -13.95
CA ALA A 35 17.57 -21.00 -14.04
C ALA A 35 18.17 -19.60 -13.95
N PHE A 36 18.83 -19.28 -12.82
CA PHE A 36 19.48 -17.99 -12.56
C PHE A 36 21.00 -18.07 -12.54
N ASN A 37 21.57 -19.09 -13.23
CA ASN A 37 23.02 -19.31 -13.35
C ASN A 37 23.74 -19.40 -11.98
N ALA A 38 23.06 -19.89 -10.95
CA ALA A 38 23.53 -19.93 -9.57
C ALA A 38 24.14 -18.58 -9.07
N THR A 39 23.68 -17.48 -9.64
CA THR A 39 24.24 -16.13 -9.40
C THR A 39 23.25 -15.27 -8.64
N THR A 40 23.68 -14.71 -7.52
CA THR A 40 22.87 -13.75 -6.75
C THR A 40 22.66 -12.48 -7.58
N PRO A 41 21.41 -11.98 -7.73
CA PRO A 41 21.15 -10.69 -8.35
C PRO A 41 21.89 -9.53 -7.66
N THR A 42 22.26 -8.53 -8.44
CA THR A 42 22.83 -7.28 -7.96
C THR A 42 21.74 -6.21 -7.78
N SER A 43 22.12 -4.98 -7.44
CA SER A 43 21.18 -3.85 -7.38
C SER A 43 20.59 -3.43 -8.72
N SER A 44 21.17 -3.88 -9.84
CA SER A 44 20.78 -3.43 -11.18
C SER A 44 20.48 -4.55 -12.15
N VAL A 45 20.98 -5.77 -11.94
CA VAL A 45 20.84 -6.88 -12.88
C VAL A 45 20.64 -8.22 -12.16
N PHE A 46 19.99 -9.15 -12.83
CA PHE A 46 20.01 -10.57 -12.50
C PHE A 46 20.52 -11.39 -13.70
N SER A 47 21.04 -12.58 -13.44
CA SER A 47 21.54 -13.48 -14.45
C SER A 47 20.51 -14.56 -14.79
N VAL A 48 20.44 -14.98 -16.04
CA VAL A 48 19.73 -16.18 -16.47
C VAL A 48 20.73 -17.18 -17.03
N GLY A 49 20.49 -18.46 -16.78
CA GLY A 49 21.32 -19.54 -17.25
C GLY A 49 20.76 -20.20 -18.52
N THR A 50 20.79 -21.51 -18.56
CA THR A 50 20.40 -22.32 -19.75
C THR A 50 19.02 -22.99 -19.58
N SER A 51 18.35 -22.78 -18.46
CA SER A 51 17.01 -23.37 -18.23
C SER A 51 16.01 -22.87 -19.26
N ALA A 52 15.23 -23.76 -19.83
CA ALA A 52 14.14 -23.39 -20.75
C ALA A 52 13.03 -22.57 -20.07
N ASP A 53 12.91 -22.62 -18.74
CA ASP A 53 11.95 -21.81 -17.99
C ASP A 53 12.33 -20.33 -17.95
N THR A 54 13.61 -20.00 -18.12
CA THR A 54 14.13 -18.62 -18.04
C THR A 54 14.82 -18.13 -19.30
N ASN A 55 15.36 -19.04 -20.17
CA ASN A 55 16.22 -18.65 -21.28
C ASN A 55 16.19 -19.66 -22.44
N GLN A 56 15.02 -20.08 -22.90
CA GLN A 56 14.92 -20.90 -24.10
C GLN A 56 15.23 -20.06 -25.35
N SER A 57 15.98 -20.62 -26.29
CA SER A 57 16.26 -19.98 -27.59
C SER A 57 14.97 -19.56 -28.28
N SER A 58 14.92 -18.32 -28.76
CA SER A 58 13.76 -17.68 -29.40
C SER A 58 12.51 -17.54 -28.53
N GLY A 59 12.58 -17.87 -27.25
CA GLY A 59 11.47 -17.66 -26.32
C GLY A 59 11.38 -16.20 -25.84
N THR A 60 10.16 -15.70 -25.61
CA THR A 60 9.94 -14.39 -24.99
C THR A 60 9.54 -14.55 -23.54
N TYR A 61 10.05 -13.64 -22.69
CA TYR A 61 9.87 -13.69 -21.23
C TYR A 61 9.40 -12.37 -20.68
N VAL A 62 8.73 -12.43 -19.54
CA VAL A 62 8.47 -11.30 -18.66
C VAL A 62 9.12 -11.59 -17.31
N ALA A 63 9.74 -10.60 -16.71
CA ALA A 63 10.31 -10.68 -15.37
C ALA A 63 9.68 -9.59 -14.50
N TYR A 64 9.26 -9.98 -13.30
CA TYR A 64 8.82 -9.05 -12.25
C TYR A 64 9.91 -9.01 -11.20
N CYS A 65 10.52 -7.85 -11.04
CA CYS A 65 11.61 -7.63 -10.10
C CYS A 65 11.14 -6.74 -8.96
N PHE A 66 11.41 -7.16 -7.74
CA PHE A 66 11.09 -6.42 -6.53
C PHE A 66 12.36 -6.22 -5.70
N SER A 67 12.50 -5.07 -5.08
CA SER A 67 13.57 -4.77 -4.12
C SER A 67 13.00 -4.41 -2.76
N GLU A 68 13.80 -4.56 -1.70
CA GLU A 68 13.43 -3.99 -0.41
C GLU A 68 13.57 -2.48 -0.45
N VAL A 69 12.52 -1.83 0.03
CA VAL A 69 12.47 -0.39 0.27
C VAL A 69 12.07 -0.19 1.73
N ALA A 70 12.90 0.49 2.50
CA ALA A 70 12.62 0.74 3.91
C ALA A 70 11.25 1.39 4.09
N GLY A 71 10.44 0.83 5.00
CA GLY A 71 9.07 1.28 5.25
C GLY A 71 8.02 0.92 4.20
N TYR A 72 8.40 0.30 3.09
CA TYR A 72 7.47 -0.04 2.02
C TYR A 72 7.43 -1.52 1.66
N SER A 73 8.59 -2.17 1.50
CA SER A 73 8.64 -3.57 1.09
C SER A 73 9.72 -4.36 1.82
N LYS A 74 9.39 -5.60 2.19
CA LYS A 74 10.31 -6.51 2.88
C LYS A 74 10.18 -7.93 2.35
N PHE A 75 11.34 -8.57 2.14
CA PHE A 75 11.45 -9.96 1.73
C PHE A 75 12.28 -10.71 2.78
N GLY A 76 11.72 -11.72 3.38
CA GLY A 76 12.38 -12.42 4.48
C GLY A 76 12.01 -13.88 4.57
N SER A 77 12.46 -14.50 5.67
CA SER A 77 12.08 -15.85 6.04
C SER A 77 11.81 -15.94 7.55
N TYR A 78 11.05 -16.93 7.94
CA TYR A 78 10.85 -17.30 9.34
C TYR A 78 10.74 -18.82 9.46
N THR A 79 10.93 -19.31 10.69
CA THR A 79 10.74 -20.75 11.02
C THR A 79 9.43 -20.90 11.77
N GLY A 80 8.59 -21.83 11.33
CA GLY A 80 7.36 -22.17 12.01
C GLY A 80 7.61 -22.82 13.37
N ASN A 81 6.72 -22.59 14.32
CA ASN A 81 6.79 -23.20 15.67
C ASN A 81 5.60 -24.13 15.98
N GLY A 82 4.63 -24.26 15.07
CA GLY A 82 3.47 -25.12 15.20
C GLY A 82 2.43 -24.64 16.23
N SER A 83 2.59 -23.45 16.78
CA SER A 83 1.72 -22.89 17.82
C SER A 83 0.81 -21.81 17.28
N THR A 84 -0.37 -21.63 17.88
CA THR A 84 -1.26 -20.47 17.63
C THR A 84 -0.68 -19.16 18.18
N THR A 85 0.33 -19.22 19.03
CA THR A 85 1.21 -18.09 19.36
C THR A 85 2.47 -18.25 18.52
N GLY A 86 2.32 -17.98 17.24
CA GLY A 86 3.34 -18.22 16.24
C GLY A 86 4.42 -17.14 16.17
N PRO A 87 5.35 -17.30 15.24
CA PRO A 87 6.43 -16.34 15.05
C PRO A 87 5.90 -14.93 14.78
N VAL A 88 6.57 -13.93 15.39
CA VAL A 88 6.42 -12.52 15.05
C VAL A 88 7.48 -12.16 14.02
N VAL A 89 7.06 -11.57 12.91
CA VAL A 89 7.93 -11.16 11.81
C VAL A 89 7.92 -9.64 11.73
N THR A 90 9.05 -9.04 12.04
CA THR A 90 9.23 -7.59 11.95
C THR A 90 9.58 -7.18 10.52
N THR A 91 8.80 -6.29 9.94
CA THR A 91 9.03 -5.74 8.60
C THR A 91 9.57 -4.31 8.64
N GLY A 92 9.35 -3.58 9.74
CA GLY A 92 9.64 -2.16 9.88
C GLY A 92 8.50 -1.26 9.41
N PHE A 93 7.34 -1.84 9.15
CA PHE A 93 6.11 -1.15 8.75
C PHE A 93 4.90 -2.06 8.98
N LYS A 94 3.70 -1.48 9.02
CA LYS A 94 2.44 -2.22 9.01
C LYS A 94 2.17 -2.76 7.59
N PRO A 95 2.10 -4.07 7.37
CA PRO A 95 1.83 -4.60 6.05
C PRO A 95 0.35 -4.39 5.64
N ALA A 96 0.14 -4.10 4.36
CA ALA A 96 -1.17 -4.22 3.70
C ALA A 96 -1.32 -5.56 2.99
N PHE A 97 -0.22 -6.12 2.53
CA PHE A 97 -0.19 -7.37 1.79
C PHE A 97 0.98 -8.25 2.24
N VAL A 98 0.70 -9.55 2.41
CA VAL A 98 1.73 -10.56 2.71
C VAL A 98 1.49 -11.80 1.85
N LEU A 99 2.54 -12.24 1.16
CA LEU A 99 2.60 -13.52 0.47
C LEU A 99 3.57 -14.45 1.19
N ILE A 100 3.12 -15.66 1.52
CA ILE A 100 3.91 -16.65 2.29
C ILE A 100 4.01 -17.96 1.50
N LYS A 101 5.20 -18.56 1.52
CA LYS A 101 5.43 -19.89 0.96
C LYS A 101 6.36 -20.70 1.83
N LYS A 102 5.95 -21.92 2.16
CA LYS A 102 6.83 -22.91 2.75
C LYS A 102 7.91 -23.28 1.73
N SER A 103 9.17 -23.08 2.09
CA SER A 103 10.32 -23.36 1.23
C SER A 103 11.05 -24.65 1.55
N SER A 104 10.95 -25.15 2.79
CA SER A 104 11.69 -26.33 3.24
C SER A 104 11.05 -27.67 2.85
N SER A 105 9.73 -27.70 2.62
CA SER A 105 9.02 -28.91 2.22
C SER A 105 7.85 -28.63 1.27
N SER A 106 7.49 -29.62 0.45
CA SER A 106 6.45 -29.52 -0.58
C SER A 106 5.04 -29.70 0.01
N GLY A 107 4.02 -29.47 -0.83
CA GLY A 107 2.62 -29.78 -0.54
C GLY A 107 1.82 -28.60 0.03
N THR A 108 2.37 -27.39 0.09
CA THR A 108 1.65 -26.19 0.52
C THR A 108 1.55 -25.16 -0.59
N ASN A 109 0.43 -24.47 -0.62
CA ASN A 109 0.20 -23.37 -1.56
C ASN A 109 0.99 -22.11 -1.18
N TRP A 110 1.04 -21.16 -2.12
CA TRP A 110 1.43 -19.78 -1.86
C TRP A 110 0.23 -19.02 -1.27
N MET A 111 0.30 -18.69 0.00
CA MET A 111 -0.77 -18.05 0.76
C MET A 111 -0.71 -16.54 0.64
N MET A 112 -1.82 -15.91 0.23
CA MET A 112 -1.94 -14.46 0.03
C MET A 112 -2.91 -13.88 1.03
N TYR A 113 -2.47 -12.84 1.73
CA TYR A 113 -3.23 -12.08 2.72
C TYR A 113 -3.19 -10.60 2.40
N ASP A 114 -4.28 -9.90 2.68
CA ASP A 114 -4.32 -8.44 2.69
C ASP A 114 -5.30 -7.92 3.75
N ASN A 115 -5.08 -6.69 4.18
CA ASN A 115 -5.87 -6.04 5.21
C ASN A 115 -7.13 -5.35 4.68
N THR A 116 -7.41 -5.46 3.39
CA THR A 116 -8.64 -4.94 2.78
C THR A 116 -9.74 -5.99 2.79
N ARG A 117 -9.43 -7.24 2.44
CA ARG A 117 -10.36 -8.38 2.55
C ARG A 117 -10.62 -8.78 4.01
N ASN A 118 -9.58 -8.68 4.85
CA ASN A 118 -9.71 -8.83 6.31
C ASN A 118 -9.32 -7.53 7.00
N VAL A 119 -10.31 -6.72 7.33
CA VAL A 119 -10.10 -5.44 8.02
C VAL A 119 -9.67 -5.65 9.48
N ALA A 120 -10.10 -6.74 10.11
CA ALA A 120 -9.75 -7.09 11.48
C ALA A 120 -8.81 -8.30 11.54
N ASN A 121 -8.02 -8.37 12.60
CA ASN A 121 -7.22 -9.54 12.95
C ASN A 121 -8.07 -10.62 13.66
N PRO A 122 -7.76 -11.90 13.46
CA PRO A 122 -6.77 -12.42 12.52
C PRO A 122 -7.26 -12.38 11.06
N ALA A 123 -6.35 -12.10 10.15
CA ALA A 123 -6.60 -12.23 8.72
C ALA A 123 -6.62 -13.74 8.37
N ASN A 124 -7.80 -14.24 8.04
CA ASN A 124 -8.07 -15.64 7.78
C ASN A 124 -8.68 -15.92 6.39
N ASN A 125 -9.02 -14.89 5.64
CA ASN A 125 -9.42 -15.00 4.24
C ASN A 125 -8.19 -15.16 3.36
N VAL A 126 -8.04 -16.33 2.75
CA VAL A 126 -6.84 -16.72 2.03
C VAL A 126 -7.17 -16.92 0.55
N LEU A 127 -6.39 -16.26 -0.30
CA LEU A 127 -6.22 -16.64 -1.70
C LEU A 127 -4.91 -17.40 -1.87
N THR A 128 -4.85 -18.23 -2.90
CA THR A 128 -3.65 -19.00 -3.22
C THR A 128 -3.16 -18.67 -4.62
N ALA A 129 -1.94 -18.12 -4.73
CA ALA A 129 -1.40 -17.62 -6.00
C ALA A 129 -1.17 -18.72 -7.07
N ASN A 130 -1.06 -19.97 -6.63
CA ASN A 130 -0.79 -21.12 -7.50
C ASN A 130 -2.04 -21.93 -7.88
N THR A 131 -3.23 -21.48 -7.53
CA THR A 131 -4.49 -22.18 -7.87
C THR A 131 -5.52 -21.23 -8.44
N SER A 132 -6.56 -21.77 -9.06
CA SER A 132 -7.75 -21.02 -9.48
C SER A 132 -8.91 -21.09 -8.47
N ASN A 133 -8.64 -21.56 -7.26
CA ASN A 133 -9.66 -21.69 -6.23
C ASN A 133 -10.18 -20.32 -5.78
N ALA A 134 -11.46 -20.29 -5.41
CA ALA A 134 -12.04 -19.13 -4.74
C ALA A 134 -11.36 -18.90 -3.38
N GLU A 135 -11.52 -17.69 -2.86
CA GLU A 135 -11.13 -17.34 -1.51
C GLU A 135 -11.76 -18.29 -0.48
N VAL A 136 -10.99 -18.66 0.51
CA VAL A 136 -11.44 -19.52 1.61
C VAL A 136 -11.09 -18.92 2.95
N THR A 137 -12.00 -19.06 3.92
CA THR A 137 -11.67 -18.85 5.33
C THR A 137 -10.86 -20.04 5.82
N SER A 138 -9.70 -19.80 6.40
CA SER A 138 -8.70 -20.82 6.73
C SER A 138 -8.20 -20.68 8.16
N THR A 139 -7.71 -21.80 8.71
CA THR A 139 -6.91 -21.81 9.94
C THR A 139 -5.44 -21.41 9.71
N ASN A 140 -5.05 -21.16 8.46
CA ASN A 140 -3.81 -20.46 8.14
C ASN A 140 -4.07 -18.96 8.37
N GLN A 141 -3.67 -18.42 9.50
CA GLN A 141 -4.03 -17.08 9.95
C GLN A 141 -2.79 -16.26 10.28
N ILE A 142 -2.90 -14.96 10.04
CA ILE A 142 -1.89 -13.98 10.44
C ILE A 142 -2.57 -12.78 11.08
N ASP A 143 -1.87 -12.10 11.97
CA ASP A 143 -2.24 -10.77 12.43
C ASP A 143 -1.36 -9.73 11.74
N PHE A 144 -1.96 -8.69 11.20
CA PHE A 144 -1.26 -7.50 10.73
C PHE A 144 -1.01 -6.56 11.91
N ASN A 145 0.26 -6.36 12.25
CA ASN A 145 0.71 -5.51 13.36
C ASN A 145 1.31 -4.20 12.83
N SER A 146 1.47 -3.22 13.70
CA SER A 146 2.03 -1.91 13.33
C SER A 146 3.45 -1.96 12.76
N ASP A 147 4.24 -3.00 13.10
CA ASP A 147 5.66 -3.14 12.68
C ASP A 147 5.92 -4.47 11.97
N GLY A 148 4.88 -5.14 11.47
CA GLY A 148 5.02 -6.43 10.81
C GLY A 148 3.77 -7.29 10.89
N PHE A 149 3.97 -8.60 10.98
CA PHE A 149 2.87 -9.55 11.11
C PHE A 149 3.22 -10.68 12.08
N GLN A 150 2.21 -11.30 12.65
CA GLN A 150 2.36 -12.48 13.48
C GLN A 150 1.59 -13.65 12.88
N ILE A 151 2.18 -14.84 12.92
CA ILE A 151 1.48 -16.06 12.54
C ILE A 151 0.60 -16.49 13.72
N THR A 152 -0.70 -16.59 13.51
CA THR A 152 -1.67 -17.02 14.53
C THR A 152 -2.32 -18.37 14.19
N GLY A 153 -2.10 -18.84 12.97
CA GLY A 153 -2.49 -20.19 12.56
C GLY A 153 -1.44 -21.25 12.90
N SER A 154 -1.86 -22.43 13.31
CA SER A 154 -0.99 -23.60 13.52
C SER A 154 -0.90 -24.50 12.29
N SER A 155 -1.55 -24.14 11.18
CA SER A 155 -1.66 -24.96 9.98
C SER A 155 -0.38 -25.01 9.15
N GLY A 156 -0.18 -26.10 8.44
CA GLY A 156 1.00 -26.38 7.63
C GLY A 156 1.29 -25.37 6.51
N GLY A 157 0.30 -24.57 6.09
CA GLY A 157 0.47 -23.52 5.09
C GLY A 157 1.36 -22.39 5.56
N VAL A 158 1.38 -22.10 6.87
CA VAL A 158 2.11 -20.95 7.44
C VAL A 158 2.96 -21.29 8.67
N ASN A 159 2.75 -22.43 9.38
CA ASN A 159 3.35 -22.60 10.71
C ASN A 159 3.66 -24.06 11.12
N THR A 160 4.07 -24.94 10.23
CA THR A 160 4.59 -26.26 10.67
C THR A 160 5.85 -26.06 11.50
N SER A 161 5.92 -26.71 12.65
CA SER A 161 7.10 -26.66 13.53
C SER A 161 8.37 -27.12 12.79
N GLY A 162 9.41 -26.30 12.83
CA GLY A 162 10.71 -26.56 12.21
C GLY A 162 10.79 -26.28 10.71
N ASP A 163 9.68 -26.07 10.01
CA ASP A 163 9.69 -25.70 8.60
C ASP A 163 10.06 -24.23 8.39
N THR A 164 10.77 -23.97 7.28
CA THR A 164 11.13 -22.60 6.86
C THR A 164 10.14 -22.09 5.84
N TYR A 165 9.76 -20.85 6.03
CA TYR A 165 8.88 -20.09 5.16
C TYR A 165 9.59 -18.83 4.63
N ILE A 166 9.40 -18.53 3.37
CA ILE A 166 9.77 -17.24 2.80
C ILE A 166 8.52 -16.37 2.68
N TYR A 167 8.71 -15.05 2.79
CA TYR A 167 7.62 -14.11 2.63
C TYR A 167 8.01 -12.89 1.79
N MET A 168 6.99 -12.26 1.25
CA MET A 168 7.02 -10.95 0.62
C MET A 168 5.93 -10.10 1.28
N ALA A 169 6.29 -8.92 1.80
CA ALA A 169 5.37 -8.00 2.46
C ALA A 169 5.49 -6.60 1.85
N PHE A 170 4.34 -5.94 1.69
CA PHE A 170 4.23 -4.55 1.27
C PHE A 170 3.45 -3.75 2.30
N ALA A 171 3.86 -2.52 2.51
CA ALA A 171 3.30 -1.62 3.51
C ALA A 171 1.85 -1.24 3.23
N ASP A 172 1.12 -0.99 4.30
CA ASP A 172 -0.10 -0.21 4.24
C ASP A 172 0.26 1.27 4.07
N THR A 173 0.23 1.75 2.84
CA THR A 173 0.58 3.14 2.55
C THR A 173 -0.45 4.14 3.08
N ARG A 174 -1.64 3.68 3.46
CA ARG A 174 -2.68 4.53 4.07
C ARG A 174 -2.25 5.04 5.44
N ASP A 175 -1.54 4.20 6.23
CA ASP A 175 -1.07 4.56 7.57
C ASP A 175 0.40 5.09 7.58
N ALA A 176 1.18 4.82 6.54
CA ALA A 176 2.64 5.01 6.57
C ALA A 176 3.09 6.45 6.34
N GLN A 177 2.24 7.32 5.82
CA GLN A 177 2.71 8.58 5.24
C GLN A 177 2.92 9.72 6.23
N PHE A 178 2.32 9.67 7.42
CA PHE A 178 2.45 10.75 8.40
C PHE A 178 3.49 10.49 9.48
N ASN A 179 3.90 9.25 9.67
CA ASN A 179 4.77 8.88 10.78
C ASN A 179 6.04 8.14 10.35
N PHE A 180 6.24 7.95 9.06
CA PHE A 180 7.36 7.19 8.53
C PHE A 180 8.55 8.08 8.18
N ASP A 181 9.74 7.74 8.72
CA ASP A 181 11.01 8.34 8.33
C ASP A 181 11.63 7.56 7.17
N ALA A 182 11.55 8.12 5.96
CA ALA A 182 12.13 7.53 4.75
C ALA A 182 13.67 7.63 4.70
N SER A 183 14.31 8.33 5.66
CA SER A 183 15.76 8.53 5.69
C SER A 183 16.56 7.26 6.03
N GLY A 184 15.89 6.21 6.49
CA GLY A 184 16.53 4.99 6.98
C GLY A 184 17.05 5.07 8.44
N ASN A 185 16.95 6.22 9.11
CA ASN A 185 17.39 6.42 10.49
C ASN A 185 16.38 5.93 11.53
N LYS A 186 15.20 5.47 11.08
CA LYS A 186 14.10 4.94 11.93
C LYS A 186 13.56 5.95 12.94
N ASN A 187 13.62 7.23 12.66
CA ASN A 187 13.04 8.30 13.46
C ASN A 187 11.54 8.43 13.22
N ASN A 188 10.83 7.31 13.18
CA ASN A 188 9.39 7.30 12.97
C ASN A 188 8.69 8.10 14.07
N TRP A 189 7.72 8.89 13.67
CA TRP A 189 6.92 9.67 14.61
C TRP A 189 5.83 8.80 15.22
N THR A 190 5.59 8.96 16.50
CA THR A 190 4.42 8.37 17.13
C THR A 190 3.25 9.30 16.90
N ALA A 191 2.22 8.83 16.22
CA ALA A 191 0.99 9.60 16.02
C ALA A 191 0.29 9.83 17.36
N ASN A 192 0.12 11.09 17.73
CA ASN A 192 -0.69 11.49 18.88
C ASN A 192 -1.88 12.31 18.39
N ASN A 193 -3.08 11.90 18.74
CA ASN A 193 -4.34 12.54 18.32
C ASN A 193 -4.56 12.59 16.79
N ILE A 194 -3.92 11.67 16.04
CA ILE A 194 -4.23 11.45 14.63
C ILE A 194 -5.14 10.23 14.56
N ASN A 195 -6.34 10.42 14.03
CA ASN A 195 -7.27 9.31 13.82
C ASN A 195 -6.98 8.64 12.49
N SER A 196 -6.44 7.43 12.54
CA SER A 196 -6.09 6.63 11.37
C SER A 196 -7.20 5.66 10.92
N ASN A 197 -8.34 5.63 11.62
CA ASN A 197 -9.41 4.68 11.35
C ASN A 197 -10.43 5.25 10.37
N ALA A 198 -10.33 4.87 9.10
CA ALA A 198 -11.27 5.25 8.04
C ALA A 198 -12.65 4.56 8.14
N SER A 199 -12.82 3.55 9.00
CA SER A 199 -14.05 2.77 9.05
C SER A 199 -15.14 3.46 9.85
N GLY A 200 -16.02 4.16 9.15
CA GLY A 200 -17.24 4.74 9.70
C GLY A 200 -17.06 6.06 10.46
N ASP A 201 -15.86 6.63 10.43
CA ASP A 201 -15.55 7.90 11.08
C ASP A 201 -15.26 8.98 10.02
N THR A 202 -16.02 10.06 10.05
CA THR A 202 -15.86 11.24 9.17
C THR A 202 -14.73 12.17 9.63
N THR A 203 -14.06 11.85 10.73
CA THR A 203 -13.03 12.68 11.36
C THR A 203 -11.64 12.07 11.31
N TYR A 204 -11.40 11.03 10.48
CA TYR A 204 -10.05 10.48 10.36
C TYR A 204 -9.12 11.43 9.59
N ASP A 205 -7.84 11.39 9.94
CA ASP A 205 -6.83 12.36 9.51
C ASP A 205 -5.86 11.79 8.45
N ILE A 206 -6.21 10.69 7.79
CA ILE A 206 -5.35 10.04 6.81
C ILE A 206 -5.93 10.21 5.41
N MET A 207 -5.08 10.57 4.46
CA MET A 207 -5.39 10.53 3.03
C MET A 207 -5.55 9.09 2.57
N THR A 208 -6.66 8.76 1.94
CA THR A 208 -6.90 7.43 1.34
C THR A 208 -6.29 7.29 -0.06
N ASP A 209 -6.04 8.42 -0.72
CA ASP A 209 -5.39 8.47 -2.04
C ASP A 209 -4.29 9.53 -1.98
N VAL A 210 -3.07 9.07 -1.75
CA VAL A 210 -1.94 9.97 -1.62
C VAL A 210 -1.20 10.04 -2.94
N PRO A 211 -0.98 11.25 -3.46
CA PRO A 211 -0.16 11.44 -4.64
C PRO A 211 1.24 10.85 -4.43
N THR A 212 1.74 10.11 -5.40
CA THR A 212 3.08 9.51 -5.34
C THR A 212 4.14 10.61 -5.39
N LEU A 213 5.01 10.68 -4.39
CA LEU A 213 6.22 11.49 -4.42
C LEU A 213 7.10 11.03 -5.58
N THR A 214 7.38 11.92 -6.52
CA THR A 214 8.34 11.65 -7.60
C THR A 214 9.78 11.94 -7.17
N ASP A 215 9.98 12.96 -6.36
CA ASP A 215 11.22 13.29 -5.66
C ASP A 215 10.96 14.33 -4.55
N GLU A 216 11.96 14.64 -3.73
CA GLU A 216 11.86 15.59 -2.61
C GLU A 216 11.54 17.02 -3.05
N ASP A 217 11.96 17.41 -4.24
CA ASP A 217 11.84 18.78 -4.74
C ASP A 217 10.54 19.03 -5.52
N THR A 218 9.88 17.97 -6.00
CA THR A 218 8.72 18.07 -6.89
C THR A 218 7.38 17.72 -6.26
N ALA A 219 7.41 17.28 -5.01
CA ALA A 219 6.19 16.90 -4.29
C ALA A 219 5.65 18.05 -3.45
N ASN A 220 4.77 18.83 -4.04
CA ASN A 220 4.05 19.87 -3.32
C ASN A 220 2.54 19.75 -3.61
N TYR A 221 1.80 19.24 -2.64
CA TYR A 221 0.38 18.96 -2.78
C TYR A 221 -0.48 20.03 -2.14
N ALA A 222 -1.50 20.47 -2.84
CA ALA A 222 -2.51 21.37 -2.32
C ALA A 222 -3.44 20.62 -1.37
N VAL A 223 -3.55 21.11 -0.15
CA VAL A 223 -4.60 20.74 0.81
C VAL A 223 -5.35 22.00 1.24
N LEU A 224 -6.46 21.85 1.91
CA LEU A 224 -7.17 23.00 2.48
C LEU A 224 -6.41 23.54 3.69
N ASN A 225 -6.32 24.88 3.78
CA ASN A 225 -5.48 25.54 4.77
C ASN A 225 -6.25 25.78 6.09
N PRO A 226 -5.86 25.13 7.21
CA PRO A 226 -6.56 25.30 8.48
C PRO A 226 -6.41 26.68 9.08
N ILE A 227 -5.42 27.46 8.66
CA ILE A 227 -5.15 28.82 9.14
C ILE A 227 -5.91 29.85 8.31
N ASN A 228 -6.23 29.54 7.05
CA ASN A 228 -6.90 30.45 6.13
C ASN A 228 -8.31 29.94 5.77
N LYS A 229 -9.17 29.93 6.81
CA LYS A 229 -10.60 29.56 6.72
C LYS A 229 -11.44 30.38 7.70
N THR A 230 -12.73 30.48 7.45
CA THR A 230 -13.66 31.29 8.26
C THR A 230 -14.61 30.46 9.12
N GLY A 231 -14.43 29.22 9.27
CA GLY A 231 -15.29 28.32 10.05
C GLY A 231 -15.24 26.93 9.47
N GLY A 232 -16.26 26.13 9.73
CA GLY A 232 -16.30 24.76 9.29
C GLY A 232 -15.21 23.88 9.91
N THR A 233 -15.23 22.59 9.56
CA THR A 233 -14.30 21.59 10.07
C THR A 233 -13.52 21.00 8.91
N LEU A 234 -12.20 20.88 9.07
CA LEU A 234 -11.31 20.13 8.17
C LEU A 234 -11.02 18.77 8.78
N SER A 235 -10.98 17.75 7.94
CA SER A 235 -10.61 16.37 8.31
C SER A 235 -9.94 15.68 7.13
N GLN A 236 -9.59 14.40 7.26
CA GLN A 236 -8.91 13.63 6.21
C GLN A 236 -7.64 14.32 5.71
N ALA A 237 -6.75 14.71 6.64
CA ALA A 237 -5.53 15.45 6.34
C ALA A 237 -5.77 16.76 5.56
N ASN A 238 -6.86 17.46 5.92
CA ASN A 238 -7.32 18.71 5.29
C ASN A 238 -7.79 18.55 3.83
N LEU A 239 -8.16 17.37 3.40
CA LEU A 239 -8.80 17.13 2.10
C LEU A 239 -10.32 17.19 2.15
N TYR A 240 -10.92 17.02 3.32
CA TYR A 240 -12.36 17.12 3.51
C TYR A 240 -12.73 18.36 4.29
N TYR A 241 -13.73 19.08 3.79
CA TYR A 241 -14.26 20.28 4.43
C TYR A 241 -15.76 20.16 4.64
N TYR A 242 -16.18 20.31 5.89
CA TYR A 242 -17.58 20.41 6.28
C TYR A 242 -17.89 21.81 6.76
N GLY A 243 -18.68 22.56 5.99
CA GLY A 243 -19.07 23.93 6.27
C GLY A 243 -20.11 24.08 7.41
N GLY A 244 -20.71 22.97 7.89
CA GLY A 244 -21.75 23.00 8.89
C GLY A 244 -23.16 23.17 8.31
N ALA A 245 -24.17 23.00 9.17
CA ALA A 245 -25.58 23.17 8.81
C ALA A 245 -26.02 24.57 9.25
N GLY A 246 -26.30 25.46 8.31
CA GLY A 246 -26.82 26.79 8.64
C GLY A 246 -26.66 27.81 7.51
N PRO A 247 -27.22 29.01 7.67
CA PRO A 247 -27.19 30.03 6.61
C PRO A 247 -25.86 30.81 6.56
N THR A 248 -24.86 30.40 7.34
CA THR A 248 -23.56 31.10 7.37
C THR A 248 -22.64 30.50 6.31
N SER A 249 -22.10 31.34 5.45
CA SER A 249 -21.10 30.94 4.48
C SER A 249 -19.73 30.80 5.15
N TYR A 250 -19.13 29.62 5.00
CA TYR A 250 -17.78 29.34 5.46
C TYR A 250 -16.89 28.99 4.26
N VAL A 251 -15.67 29.47 4.29
CA VAL A 251 -14.70 29.31 3.20
C VAL A 251 -13.41 28.70 3.74
N ALA A 252 -12.82 27.79 3.00
CA ALA A 252 -11.46 27.30 3.24
C ALA A 252 -10.62 27.47 1.95
N MET A 253 -9.44 28.02 2.09
CA MET A 253 -8.50 28.24 0.99
C MET A 253 -7.57 27.03 0.83
N SER A 254 -7.06 26.82 -0.38
CA SER A 254 -5.94 25.90 -0.62
C SER A 254 -4.63 26.42 -0.01
N THR A 255 -3.71 25.51 0.31
CA THR A 255 -2.35 25.85 0.76
C THR A 255 -1.47 26.36 -0.38
N ILE A 256 -1.84 26.11 -1.63
CA ILE A 256 -1.05 26.49 -2.82
C ILE A 256 -1.79 27.58 -3.62
N GLY A 257 -1.10 28.67 -3.89
CA GLY A 257 -1.52 29.69 -4.84
C GLY A 257 -0.94 29.43 -6.24
N MET A 258 -1.73 29.69 -7.26
CA MET A 258 -1.34 29.56 -8.66
C MET A 258 -1.05 30.95 -9.24
N THR A 259 0.09 31.13 -9.92
CA THR A 259 0.46 32.38 -10.54
C THR A 259 0.43 32.32 -12.06
N GLU A 260 0.93 31.23 -12.64
CA GLU A 260 0.95 31.02 -14.09
C GLU A 260 1.05 29.51 -14.39
N GLY A 261 0.65 29.07 -15.57
CA GLY A 261 0.74 27.69 -16.01
C GLY A 261 -0.63 27.03 -16.21
N LYS A 262 -0.62 25.70 -16.33
CA LYS A 262 -1.83 24.86 -16.44
C LYS A 262 -1.94 24.03 -15.17
N PHE A 263 -3.07 24.13 -14.51
CA PHE A 263 -3.36 23.44 -13.27
C PHE A 263 -4.60 22.57 -13.43
N TYR A 264 -4.65 21.49 -12.67
CA TYR A 264 -5.77 20.58 -12.59
C TYR A 264 -6.10 20.34 -11.13
N ALA A 265 -7.39 20.33 -10.80
CA ALA A 265 -7.90 19.95 -9.48
C ALA A 265 -9.25 19.28 -9.63
N GLU A 266 -9.52 18.28 -8.78
CA GLU A 266 -10.79 17.59 -8.69
C GLU A 266 -11.45 17.87 -7.35
N TRP A 267 -12.78 17.99 -7.37
CA TRP A 267 -13.60 18.22 -6.19
C TRP A 267 -14.77 17.26 -6.20
N LEU A 268 -14.94 16.55 -5.08
CA LEU A 268 -16.09 15.68 -4.85
C LEU A 268 -17.06 16.35 -3.89
N PHE A 269 -18.30 16.59 -4.32
CA PHE A 269 -19.40 17.00 -3.45
C PHE A 269 -20.07 15.74 -2.89
N GLU A 270 -19.82 15.41 -1.64
CA GLU A 270 -20.39 14.21 -1.02
C GLU A 270 -21.81 14.44 -0.55
N SER A 271 -22.12 15.63 -0.02
CA SER A 271 -23.46 15.98 0.47
C SER A 271 -23.62 17.50 0.61
N GLY A 272 -24.85 17.94 0.65
CA GLY A 272 -25.20 19.36 0.84
C GLY A 272 -25.84 19.97 -0.39
N THR A 273 -26.74 20.94 -0.14
CA THR A 273 -27.52 21.62 -1.20
C THR A 273 -26.83 22.91 -1.64
N TYR A 274 -25.90 23.41 -0.84
CA TYR A 274 -25.27 24.71 -1.05
C TYR A 274 -23.76 24.56 -0.80
N SER A 275 -23.02 24.25 -1.86
CA SER A 275 -21.56 24.17 -1.79
C SER A 275 -20.95 24.82 -3.00
N ASP A 276 -19.92 25.60 -2.79
CA ASP A 276 -19.22 26.35 -3.81
C ASP A 276 -17.76 25.88 -3.92
N VAL A 277 -17.26 25.76 -5.12
CA VAL A 277 -15.85 25.54 -5.38
C VAL A 277 -15.38 26.51 -6.47
N GLY A 278 -14.16 27.01 -6.38
CA GLY A 278 -13.71 27.94 -7.39
C GLY A 278 -12.32 28.49 -7.16
N LEU A 279 -12.04 29.60 -7.84
CA LEU A 279 -10.78 30.31 -7.80
C LEU A 279 -10.97 31.70 -7.15
N CYS A 280 -9.97 32.16 -6.45
CA CYS A 280 -9.98 33.50 -5.88
C CYS A 280 -8.59 34.11 -5.83
N LYS A 281 -8.56 35.42 -5.75
CA LYS A 281 -7.32 36.17 -5.47
C LYS A 281 -6.98 36.09 -3.98
N ALA A 282 -5.72 36.30 -3.65
CA ALA A 282 -5.24 36.27 -2.27
C ALA A 282 -5.95 37.26 -1.32
N ASN A 283 -6.56 38.31 -1.86
CA ASN A 283 -7.29 39.35 -1.11
C ASN A 283 -8.82 39.17 -1.13
N VAL A 284 -9.34 37.98 -1.45
CA VAL A 284 -10.77 37.69 -1.37
C VAL A 284 -11.28 37.86 0.05
N ASN A 285 -12.50 38.37 0.18
CA ASN A 285 -13.15 38.49 1.49
C ASN A 285 -13.71 37.14 1.94
N LEU A 286 -13.02 36.46 2.85
CA LEU A 286 -13.43 35.15 3.38
C LEU A 286 -14.68 35.22 4.29
N SER A 287 -15.18 36.41 4.66
CA SER A 287 -16.42 36.55 5.43
C SER A 287 -17.67 36.49 4.56
N ASN A 288 -17.52 36.27 3.27
CA ASN A 288 -18.60 36.12 2.30
C ASN A 288 -18.47 34.82 1.54
N TYR A 289 -19.51 34.38 0.81
CA TYR A 289 -19.38 33.23 -0.09
C TYR A 289 -18.40 33.54 -1.25
N LEU A 290 -17.78 32.49 -1.78
CA LEU A 290 -16.89 32.62 -2.91
C LEU A 290 -17.68 33.17 -4.12
N GLY A 291 -17.21 34.25 -4.73
CA GLY A 291 -17.97 34.97 -5.77
C GLY A 291 -18.85 36.10 -5.26
N GLY A 292 -18.94 36.31 -3.94
CA GLY A 292 -19.63 37.45 -3.33
C GLY A 292 -18.90 38.79 -3.47
N ASP A 293 -17.69 38.79 -4.01
CA ASP A 293 -16.95 39.99 -4.39
C ASP A 293 -16.21 39.80 -5.73
N ALA A 294 -15.59 40.87 -6.23
CA ALA A 294 -14.87 40.87 -7.51
C ALA A 294 -13.54 40.08 -7.49
N ASN A 295 -13.19 39.42 -6.40
CA ASN A 295 -11.94 38.68 -6.21
C ASN A 295 -12.13 37.19 -6.18
N GLY A 296 -13.36 36.69 -6.37
CA GLY A 296 -13.68 35.26 -6.38
C GLY A 296 -14.58 34.86 -7.55
N TRP A 297 -14.37 33.67 -8.05
CA TRP A 297 -15.19 33.03 -9.09
C TRP A 297 -15.52 31.61 -8.61
N MET A 298 -16.77 31.22 -8.66
CA MET A 298 -17.22 29.96 -8.14
C MET A 298 -18.05 29.16 -9.14
N TYR A 299 -18.13 27.87 -8.91
CA TYR A 299 -19.18 26.99 -9.40
C TYR A 299 -20.07 26.63 -8.20
N TYR A 300 -21.36 26.88 -8.35
CA TYR A 300 -22.35 26.62 -7.31
C TYR A 300 -23.10 25.33 -7.62
N ASN A 301 -23.07 24.35 -6.69
CA ASN A 301 -23.67 23.05 -6.95
C ASN A 301 -25.20 23.02 -6.84
N GLY A 302 -25.82 24.05 -6.26
CA GLY A 302 -27.28 24.11 -6.04
C GLY A 302 -28.09 24.29 -7.34
N ASP A 303 -27.57 25.04 -8.30
CA ASP A 303 -28.24 25.32 -9.58
C ASP A 303 -27.32 25.29 -10.81
N GLY A 304 -26.03 24.97 -10.62
CA GLY A 304 -25.04 24.90 -11.67
C GLY A 304 -24.58 26.27 -12.22
N ASN A 305 -24.92 27.37 -11.55
CA ASN A 305 -24.49 28.71 -11.96
C ASN A 305 -23.01 28.97 -11.66
N LYS A 306 -22.44 29.93 -12.42
CA LYS A 306 -21.02 30.35 -12.31
C LYS A 306 -20.96 31.78 -11.84
#